data_033a62b4bee4443808f18a414cab71f8
#
_entry.id   033a62b4bee4443808f18a414cab71f8
#
_cell.length_a   1.000
_cell.length_b   1.000
_cell.length_c   1.000
_cell.angle_alpha   90.00
_cell.angle_beta   90.00
_cell.angle_gamma   90.00
#
_symmetry.space_group_name_H-M   'P 1'
#
loop_
_entity.id
_entity.type
_entity.pdbx_description
1 polymer ?
#
loop_
_entity_poly.entity_id
_entity_poly.type
_entity_poly.pdbx_seq_one_letter_code
_entity_poly.pdbx_strand_id
1 'polypeptide(L)'
;MQVRRAVATDISALYAMLKEMHSNTKFDVAPIDDYKLLNKINELIHKGLVLVSYKENDITGSIGGITTSDWWSSEPLLSDVWFYVSPLHRKSRSALILIKTFIKIAKDAKLKIRLGHIYSGDIERKDKFYEKLGLVKAGSTYVEKK
;
A
#
# COMPACT_ATOMS: atom_id res chain seq x y z
N MET A 1 -18.87 -1.15 0.11
CA MET A 1 -17.40 -1.22 0.19
C MET A 1 -16.99 -1.12 1.64
N GLN A 2 -16.26 -2.09 2.13
CA GLN A 2 -15.83 -2.18 3.53
C GLN A 2 -14.33 -2.42 3.59
N VAL A 3 -13.73 -2.14 4.77
CA VAL A 3 -12.31 -2.36 5.05
C VAL A 3 -12.18 -3.17 6.33
N ARG A 4 -11.24 -4.11 6.34
CA ARG A 4 -10.85 -4.87 7.54
C ARG A 4 -9.36 -5.17 7.52
N ARG A 5 -8.84 -5.64 8.65
CA ARG A 5 -7.48 -6.19 8.68
C ARG A 5 -7.44 -7.51 7.92
N ALA A 6 -6.36 -7.73 7.21
CA ALA A 6 -6.11 -9.00 6.55
C ALA A 6 -5.78 -10.09 7.57
N VAL A 7 -6.16 -11.32 7.25
CA VAL A 7 -5.87 -12.53 8.03
C VAL A 7 -5.14 -13.54 7.16
N ALA A 8 -4.63 -14.61 7.75
CA ALA A 8 -3.79 -15.59 7.03
C ALA A 8 -4.47 -16.17 5.79
N THR A 9 -5.78 -16.36 5.81
CA THR A 9 -6.53 -16.86 4.67
C THR A 9 -6.59 -15.88 3.49
N ASP A 10 -6.19 -14.62 3.68
CA ASP A 10 -6.14 -13.63 2.61
C ASP A 10 -4.84 -13.68 1.80
N ILE A 11 -3.85 -14.45 2.24
CA ILE A 11 -2.51 -14.46 1.62
C ILE A 11 -2.56 -14.78 0.12
N SER A 12 -3.33 -15.79 -0.27
CA SER A 12 -3.45 -16.17 -1.70
C SER A 12 -4.02 -15.04 -2.54
N ALA A 13 -5.06 -14.36 -2.08
CA ALA A 13 -5.68 -13.25 -2.81
C ALA A 13 -4.72 -12.04 -2.88
N LEU A 14 -4.01 -11.74 -1.79
CA LEU A 14 -3.04 -10.67 -1.76
C LEU A 14 -1.85 -10.96 -2.67
N TYR A 15 -1.36 -12.19 -2.67
CA TYR A 15 -0.29 -12.61 -3.56
C TYR A 15 -0.67 -12.39 -5.03
N ALA A 16 -1.86 -12.86 -5.43
CA ALA A 16 -2.35 -12.67 -6.79
C ALA A 16 -2.50 -11.18 -7.15
N MET A 17 -3.03 -10.38 -6.24
CA MET A 17 -3.21 -8.95 -6.42
C MET A 17 -1.88 -8.21 -6.58
N LEU A 18 -0.87 -8.53 -5.78
CA LEU A 18 0.44 -7.88 -5.86
C LEU A 18 1.22 -8.30 -7.10
N LYS A 19 1.03 -9.55 -7.58
CA LYS A 19 1.57 -9.96 -8.88
C LYS A 19 0.91 -9.19 -10.02
N GLU A 20 -0.38 -8.97 -9.95
CA GLU A 20 -1.10 -8.13 -10.91
C GLU A 20 -0.56 -6.69 -10.91
N MET A 21 -0.37 -6.11 -9.73
CA MET A 21 0.23 -4.78 -9.58
C MET A 21 1.59 -4.69 -10.27
N HIS A 22 2.45 -5.68 -10.02
CA HIS A 22 3.78 -5.75 -10.63
C HIS A 22 3.70 -5.87 -12.15
N SER A 23 2.80 -6.71 -12.68
CA SER A 23 2.66 -6.92 -14.11
C SER A 23 2.11 -5.69 -14.85
N ASN A 24 1.38 -4.82 -14.16
CA ASN A 24 0.80 -3.62 -14.74
C ASN A 24 1.72 -2.41 -14.73
N THR A 25 2.93 -2.53 -14.16
CA THR A 25 3.87 -1.41 -14.19
C THR A 25 4.45 -1.19 -15.58
N LYS A 26 4.68 0.07 -15.93
CA LYS A 26 5.28 0.49 -17.20
C LYS A 26 6.78 0.71 -17.09
N PHE A 27 7.34 0.58 -15.91
CA PHE A 27 8.75 0.76 -15.65
C PHE A 27 9.49 -0.58 -15.71
N ASP A 28 10.80 -0.51 -15.91
CA ASP A 28 11.66 -1.68 -15.83
C ASP A 28 11.91 -2.01 -14.36
N VAL A 29 11.17 -2.97 -13.86
CA VAL A 29 11.24 -3.37 -12.45
C VAL A 29 11.83 -4.76 -12.32
N ALA A 30 12.48 -5.02 -11.19
CA ALA A 30 13.02 -6.34 -10.89
C ALA A 30 11.92 -7.40 -10.91
N PRO A 31 12.25 -8.63 -11.35
CA PRO A 31 11.27 -9.72 -11.36
C PRO A 31 10.85 -10.10 -9.94
N ILE A 32 9.62 -10.62 -9.82
CA ILE A 32 9.12 -11.11 -8.54
C ILE A 32 9.87 -12.38 -8.14
N ASP A 33 10.34 -12.41 -6.90
CA ASP A 33 10.72 -13.62 -6.19
C ASP A 33 9.48 -14.05 -5.38
N ASP A 34 8.84 -15.13 -5.81
CA ASP A 34 7.57 -15.58 -5.22
C ASP A 34 7.71 -15.88 -3.73
N TYR A 35 8.80 -16.53 -3.33
CA TYR A 35 9.05 -16.87 -1.94
C TYR A 35 9.19 -15.62 -1.08
N LYS A 36 9.96 -14.64 -1.56
CA LYS A 36 10.15 -13.36 -0.85
C LYS A 36 8.84 -12.60 -0.72
N LEU A 37 8.03 -12.57 -1.78
CA LEU A 37 6.74 -11.87 -1.77
C LEU A 37 5.78 -12.52 -0.77
N LEU A 38 5.64 -13.84 -0.79
CA LEU A 38 4.79 -14.56 0.15
C LEU A 38 5.22 -14.34 1.60
N ASN A 39 6.52 -14.38 1.87
CA ASN A 39 7.06 -14.12 3.20
C ASN A 39 6.79 -12.70 3.66
N LYS A 40 6.92 -11.72 2.77
CA LYS A 40 6.64 -10.32 3.11
C LYS A 40 5.16 -10.11 3.45
N ILE A 41 4.25 -10.69 2.68
CA ILE A 41 2.81 -10.63 2.98
C ILE A 41 2.53 -11.23 4.35
N ASN A 42 3.05 -12.42 4.61
CA ASN A 42 2.87 -13.10 5.88
C ASN A 42 3.44 -12.28 7.06
N GLU A 43 4.65 -11.76 6.89
CA GLU A 43 5.30 -10.90 7.91
C GLU A 43 4.43 -9.69 8.25
N LEU A 44 3.93 -8.98 7.25
CA LEU A 44 3.14 -7.77 7.48
C LEU A 44 1.77 -8.06 8.08
N ILE A 45 1.15 -9.19 7.75
CA ILE A 45 -0.10 -9.60 8.39
C ILE A 45 0.10 -9.82 9.89
N HIS A 46 1.21 -10.42 10.29
CA HIS A 46 1.48 -10.78 11.69
C HIS A 46 2.16 -9.66 12.49
N LYS A 47 3.06 -8.88 11.86
CA LYS A 47 3.90 -7.89 12.56
C LYS A 47 3.68 -6.45 12.12
N GLY A 48 3.00 -6.24 11.01
CA GLY A 48 2.70 -4.92 10.47
C GLY A 48 1.22 -4.63 10.49
N LEU A 49 0.80 -3.85 9.51
CA LEU A 49 -0.61 -3.50 9.30
C LEU A 49 -0.96 -3.78 7.85
N VAL A 50 -1.83 -4.75 7.62
CA VAL A 50 -2.38 -5.01 6.29
C VAL A 50 -3.90 -4.82 6.34
N LEU A 51 -4.40 -3.91 5.52
CA LEU A 51 -5.82 -3.68 5.35
C LEU A 51 -6.24 -4.16 3.97
N VAL A 52 -7.44 -4.70 3.88
CA VAL A 52 -8.08 -5.05 2.61
C VAL A 52 -9.43 -4.35 2.53
N SER A 53 -9.72 -3.82 1.34
CA SER A 53 -11.07 -3.38 1.01
C SER A 53 -11.78 -4.54 0.32
N TYR A 54 -13.07 -4.69 0.58
CA TYR A 54 -13.83 -5.78 0.01
C TYR A 54 -15.27 -5.38 -0.27
N LYS A 55 -15.84 -6.04 -1.23
CA LYS A 55 -17.26 -5.97 -1.56
C LYS A 55 -17.77 -7.41 -1.68
N GLU A 56 -18.75 -7.75 -0.85
CA GLU A 56 -19.19 -9.14 -0.70
C GLU A 56 -17.98 -10.01 -0.29
N ASN A 57 -17.63 -11.03 -1.06
CA ASN A 57 -16.50 -11.91 -0.76
C ASN A 57 -15.23 -11.57 -1.54
N ASP A 58 -15.26 -10.49 -2.34
CA ASP A 58 -14.14 -10.13 -3.21
C ASP A 58 -13.30 -9.02 -2.61
N ILE A 59 -11.99 -9.25 -2.53
CA ILE A 59 -11.03 -8.23 -2.16
C ILE A 59 -10.85 -7.30 -3.36
N THR A 60 -11.04 -6.00 -3.14
CA THR A 60 -10.98 -4.98 -4.19
C THR A 60 -9.69 -4.18 -4.16
N GLY A 61 -8.99 -4.16 -3.03
CA GLY A 61 -7.74 -3.45 -2.87
C GLY A 61 -7.08 -3.76 -1.54
N SER A 62 -5.86 -3.28 -1.36
CA SER A 62 -5.10 -3.46 -0.12
C SER A 62 -4.07 -2.35 0.08
N ILE A 63 -3.82 -2.04 1.34
CA ILE A 63 -2.64 -1.27 1.75
C ILE A 63 -1.92 -2.06 2.84
N GLY A 64 -0.62 -2.23 2.66
CA GLY A 64 0.24 -2.90 3.64
C GLY A 64 1.28 -1.92 4.16
N GLY A 65 1.51 -1.94 5.45
CA GLY A 65 2.46 -1.04 6.08
C GLY A 65 3.22 -1.69 7.22
N ILE A 66 4.29 -1.02 7.60
CA ILE A 66 5.19 -1.46 8.67
C ILE A 66 5.56 -0.27 9.54
N THR A 67 5.65 -0.51 10.85
CA THR A 67 6.23 0.46 11.77
C THR A 67 7.74 0.40 11.64
N THR A 68 8.35 1.54 11.36
CA THR A 68 9.81 1.67 11.17
C THR A 68 10.27 3.01 11.72
N SER A 69 11.53 3.34 11.53
CA SER A 69 12.07 4.66 11.87
C SER A 69 13.05 5.08 10.78
N ASP A 70 13.31 6.37 10.69
CA ASP A 70 14.36 6.88 9.82
C ASP A 70 15.73 6.41 10.34
N TRP A 71 16.72 6.31 9.42
CA TRP A 71 18.05 5.81 9.79
C TRP A 71 18.75 6.70 10.81
N TRP A 72 18.29 7.94 11.02
CA TRP A 72 18.88 8.88 11.99
C TRP A 72 18.06 9.04 13.28
N SER A 73 16.94 8.34 13.43
CA SER A 73 16.01 8.57 14.53
C SER A 73 15.45 7.27 15.10
N SER A 74 15.14 7.29 16.38
CA SER A 74 14.39 6.19 17.01
C SER A 74 12.89 6.44 17.05
N GLU A 75 12.42 7.59 16.58
CA GLU A 75 10.98 7.89 16.56
C GLU A 75 10.25 6.98 15.56
N PRO A 76 9.26 6.19 16.01
CA PRO A 76 8.56 5.28 15.10
C PRO A 76 7.61 6.02 14.18
N LEU A 77 7.47 5.50 12.97
CA LEU A 77 6.50 5.94 12.00
C LEU A 77 5.89 4.74 11.29
N LEU A 78 4.69 4.91 10.76
CA LEU A 78 4.03 3.90 9.94
C LEU A 78 4.24 4.25 8.47
N SER A 79 4.90 3.35 7.74
CA SER A 79 5.21 3.52 6.31
C SER A 79 4.50 2.46 5.50
N ASP A 80 3.95 2.84 4.35
CA ASP A 80 3.36 1.86 3.45
C ASP A 80 4.43 1.04 2.73
N VAL A 81 4.09 -0.21 2.42
CA VAL A 81 4.89 -1.12 1.60
C VAL A 81 4.23 -1.30 0.24
N TRP A 82 2.91 -1.44 0.23
CA TRP A 82 2.11 -1.43 -0.99
C TRP A 82 0.80 -0.71 -0.77
N PHE A 83 0.25 -0.19 -1.85
CA PHE A 83 -1.10 0.37 -1.89
C PHE A 83 -1.65 0.15 -3.31
N TYR A 84 -2.61 -0.73 -3.43
CA TYR A 84 -3.14 -1.13 -4.74
C TYR A 84 -4.65 -1.37 -4.68
N VAL A 85 -5.32 -0.91 -5.72
CA VAL A 85 -6.73 -1.21 -5.97
C VAL A 85 -6.82 -1.88 -7.34
N SER A 86 -7.51 -3.01 -7.41
CA SER A 86 -7.74 -3.71 -8.68
C SER A 86 -8.35 -2.78 -9.74
N PRO A 87 -7.93 -2.89 -11.01
CA PRO A 87 -8.44 -2.01 -12.07
C PRO A 87 -9.96 -1.94 -12.17
N LEU A 88 -10.65 -3.05 -11.92
CA LEU A 88 -12.12 -3.11 -11.94
C LEU A 88 -12.78 -2.25 -10.87
N HIS A 89 -12.04 -1.88 -9.83
CA HIS A 89 -12.58 -1.16 -8.67
C HIS A 89 -11.95 0.22 -8.46
N ARG A 90 -11.16 0.73 -9.42
CA ARG A 90 -10.48 2.02 -9.29
C ARG A 90 -11.41 3.23 -9.25
N LYS A 91 -12.60 3.10 -9.83
CA LYS A 91 -13.63 4.14 -9.77
C LYS A 91 -14.53 4.01 -8.54
N SER A 92 -14.27 3.00 -7.70
CA SER A 92 -14.98 2.83 -6.44
C SER A 92 -14.31 3.65 -5.33
N ARG A 93 -14.82 3.53 -4.12
CA ARG A 93 -14.28 4.21 -2.95
C ARG A 93 -13.15 3.43 -2.28
N SER A 94 -12.69 2.31 -2.87
CA SER A 94 -11.69 1.44 -2.24
C SER A 94 -10.42 2.18 -1.83
N ALA A 95 -9.83 2.96 -2.73
CA ALA A 95 -8.60 3.69 -2.44
C ALA A 95 -8.79 4.65 -1.27
N LEU A 96 -9.86 5.42 -1.30
CA LEU A 96 -10.12 6.44 -0.28
C LEU A 96 -10.37 5.81 1.10
N ILE A 97 -11.17 4.74 1.16
CA ILE A 97 -11.49 4.10 2.43
C ILE A 97 -10.27 3.39 3.03
N LEU A 98 -9.43 2.77 2.18
CA LEU A 98 -8.19 2.14 2.62
C LEU A 98 -7.23 3.16 3.25
N ILE A 99 -6.97 4.25 2.54
CA ILE A 99 -5.99 5.23 2.99
C ILE A 99 -6.48 5.98 4.24
N LYS A 100 -7.76 6.34 4.29
CA LYS A 100 -8.32 7.00 5.48
C LYS A 100 -8.28 6.10 6.70
N THR A 101 -8.58 4.82 6.54
CA THR A 101 -8.51 3.85 7.64
C THR A 101 -7.06 3.68 8.12
N PHE A 102 -6.11 3.59 7.19
CA PHE A 102 -4.69 3.49 7.48
C PHE A 102 -4.21 4.70 8.29
N ILE A 103 -4.54 5.91 7.82
CA ILE A 103 -4.17 7.16 8.53
C ILE A 103 -4.80 7.20 9.92
N LYS A 104 -6.06 6.81 10.05
CA LYS A 104 -6.76 6.80 11.35
C LYS A 104 -6.07 5.85 12.34
N ILE A 105 -5.71 4.66 11.90
CA ILE A 105 -5.01 3.70 12.76
C ILE A 105 -3.67 4.26 13.22
N ALA A 106 -2.92 4.90 12.32
CA ALA A 106 -1.67 5.55 12.67
C ALA A 106 -1.86 6.64 13.73
N LYS A 107 -2.86 7.51 13.54
CA LYS A 107 -3.17 8.57 14.50
C LYS A 107 -3.56 8.02 15.86
N ASP A 108 -4.40 7.00 15.90
CA ASP A 108 -4.83 6.37 17.14
C ASP A 108 -3.65 5.73 17.89
N ALA A 109 -2.65 5.25 17.16
CA ALA A 109 -1.42 4.70 17.71
C ALA A 109 -0.34 5.76 17.97
N LYS A 110 -0.62 7.04 17.71
CA LYS A 110 0.32 8.17 17.83
C LYS A 110 1.56 8.01 16.95
N LEU A 111 1.39 7.41 15.77
CA LEU A 111 2.45 7.25 14.79
C LEU A 111 2.31 8.30 13.69
N LYS A 112 3.43 8.89 13.29
CA LYS A 112 3.50 9.65 12.04
C LYS A 112 3.39 8.67 10.88
N ILE A 113 2.93 9.16 9.74
CA ILE A 113 2.80 8.35 8.53
C ILE A 113 3.80 8.79 7.47
N ARG A 114 4.21 7.82 6.67
CA ARG A 114 4.96 8.05 5.43
C ARG A 114 4.31 7.21 4.34
N LEU A 115 3.78 7.87 3.33
CA LEU A 115 3.11 7.23 2.21
C LEU A 115 3.82 7.62 0.92
N GLY A 116 3.91 6.68 -0.01
CA GLY A 116 4.54 6.94 -1.29
C GLY A 116 3.86 6.18 -2.41
N HIS A 117 4.22 6.51 -3.63
CA HIS A 117 3.89 5.72 -4.80
C HIS A 117 5.09 5.69 -5.72
N ILE A 118 5.41 4.51 -6.23
CA ILE A 118 6.52 4.30 -7.13
C ILE A 118 6.09 3.29 -8.19
N TYR A 119 6.57 3.47 -9.41
CA TYR A 119 6.27 2.61 -10.56
C TYR A 119 4.80 2.54 -10.98
N SER A 120 3.95 3.36 -10.40
CA SER A 120 2.51 3.25 -10.59
C SER A 120 1.94 4.11 -11.73
N GLY A 121 2.77 4.95 -12.34
CA GLY A 121 2.32 5.89 -13.38
C GLY A 121 1.37 6.96 -12.84
N ASP A 122 0.88 7.83 -13.71
CA ASP A 122 -0.10 8.88 -13.38
C ASP A 122 0.28 9.69 -12.13
N ILE A 123 1.52 10.15 -12.10
CA ILE A 123 2.15 10.78 -10.92
C ILE A 123 1.35 12.00 -10.45
N GLU A 124 0.94 12.87 -11.37
CA GLU A 124 0.22 14.10 -11.01
C GLU A 124 -1.12 13.81 -10.34
N ARG A 125 -1.86 12.83 -10.83
CA ARG A 125 -3.15 12.43 -10.26
C ARG A 125 -2.97 11.88 -8.85
N LYS A 126 -1.94 11.08 -8.62
CA LYS A 126 -1.65 10.50 -7.32
C LYS A 126 -1.16 11.56 -6.34
N ASP A 127 -0.32 12.48 -6.79
CA ASP A 127 0.11 13.61 -5.97
C ASP A 127 -1.10 14.42 -5.49
N LYS A 128 -2.05 14.72 -6.38
CA LYS A 128 -3.28 15.42 -6.02
C LYS A 128 -4.13 14.63 -5.02
N PHE A 129 -4.19 13.33 -5.19
CA PHE A 129 -4.92 12.45 -4.26
C PHE A 129 -4.37 12.57 -2.84
N TYR A 130 -3.07 12.50 -2.67
CA TYR A 130 -2.43 12.64 -1.35
C TYR A 130 -2.57 14.06 -0.80
N GLU A 131 -2.43 15.08 -1.64
CA GLU A 131 -2.59 16.49 -1.22
C GLU A 131 -4.00 16.77 -0.69
N LYS A 132 -5.01 16.21 -1.32
CA LYS A 132 -6.41 16.34 -0.85
C LYS A 132 -6.64 15.69 0.51
N LEU A 133 -5.79 14.75 0.91
CA LEU A 133 -5.83 14.14 2.23
C LEU A 133 -5.10 14.97 3.29
N GLY A 134 -4.56 16.12 2.92
CA GLY A 134 -3.81 16.98 3.82
C GLY A 134 -2.34 16.64 3.95
N LEU A 135 -1.81 15.82 3.04
CA LEU A 135 -0.41 15.43 3.03
C LEU A 135 0.43 16.34 2.15
N VAL A 136 1.70 16.43 2.46
CA VAL A 136 2.66 17.26 1.72
C VAL A 136 3.68 16.34 1.06
N LYS A 137 3.99 16.61 -0.20
CA LYS A 137 5.02 15.86 -0.93
C LYS A 137 6.40 16.18 -0.34
N ALA A 138 7.06 15.17 0.21
CA ALA A 138 8.35 15.32 0.90
C ALA A 138 9.56 15.03 0.01
N GLY A 139 9.35 14.52 -1.19
CA GLY A 139 10.47 14.18 -2.08
C GLY A 139 9.99 13.39 -3.29
N SER A 140 10.93 12.80 -4.01
CA SER A 140 10.66 11.99 -5.20
C SER A 140 11.69 10.89 -5.34
N THR A 141 11.34 9.84 -6.06
CA THR A 141 12.24 8.73 -6.39
C THR A 141 12.54 8.78 -7.89
N TYR A 142 13.80 8.62 -8.24
CA TYR A 142 14.24 8.60 -9.62
C TYR A 142 14.85 7.25 -9.95
N VAL A 143 14.54 6.75 -11.14
CA VAL A 143 15.07 5.48 -11.63
C VAL A 143 15.77 5.70 -12.96
N GLU A 144 16.61 4.75 -13.37
CA GLU A 144 17.32 4.85 -14.64
C GLU A 144 16.33 4.92 -15.80
N LYS A 145 16.66 5.76 -16.77
CA LYS A 145 15.90 5.84 -18.01
C LYS A 145 16.24 4.62 -18.85
N LYS A 146 15.21 3.95 -19.34
CA LYS A 146 15.33 2.77 -20.19
C LYS A 146 15.82 3.11 -21.60
#